data_2b30ef9cf8da671155f1860fad7691e2
#
_entry.id   2b30ef9cf8da671155f1860fad7691e2
#
_cell.length_a   1.000
_cell.length_b   1.000
_cell.length_c   1.000
_cell.angle_alpha   90.00
_cell.angle_beta   90.00
_cell.angle_gamma   90.00
#
_symmetry.space_group_name_H-M   'P 1'
#
loop_
_entity.id
_entity.type
_entity.pdbx_description
1 polymer ?
#
loop_
_entity_poly.entity_id
_entity_poly.type
_entity_poly.pdbx_seq_one_letter_code
_entity_poly.pdbx_strand_id
1 'polypeptide(L)'
;MSELTIGILGGGQLGSLLCLGAKNLNIKTVIYCDDKDAPAQVYANDFIFGDYNDKEKIEYFIDKVDLVTYEFENIPFETLDLINQFKEVKPKPAINKIVQHRLYEKDFVNKCNISTTRYVSIKEKSDLNANIKLIPGLLKTCRLGYDGKGQYKLNNVSDLENLNIDFSQEYILEKMINLKKEFSIILTRFGHSIHSVYEPIENEHENQILKYSKIPADIDDKIVIKAKDWASIIADDLDYVGTICVEYFIDKNDNLYVNEIAPRVHNSGHLTINSYNISQFENHIRAICGLEKQELKKIYNAKMINIIGEEIVSYRSKKYSDNEFFFDYGKKEIKPNRKMGHLTIIQKG
;
A
#
# COMPACT_ATOMS: atom_id res chain seq x y z
N MET A 1 5.14 25.57 22.29
CA MET A 1 4.64 24.20 22.01
C MET A 1 5.86 23.37 21.66
N SER A 2 6.05 22.18 22.28
CA SER A 2 7.12 21.26 21.88
C SER A 2 6.91 20.90 20.40
N GLU A 3 8.00 20.82 19.66
CA GLU A 3 7.97 20.47 18.24
C GLU A 3 7.54 19.00 18.10
N LEU A 4 6.44 18.74 17.41
CA LEU A 4 5.86 17.40 17.25
C LEU A 4 6.85 16.46 16.55
N THR A 5 7.03 15.26 17.10
CA THR A 5 7.91 14.22 16.56
C THR A 5 7.12 12.95 16.29
N ILE A 6 7.15 12.47 15.04
CA ILE A 6 6.46 11.25 14.61
C ILE A 6 7.44 10.09 14.52
N GLY A 7 7.07 8.96 15.11
CA GLY A 7 7.72 7.68 14.87
C GLY A 7 7.17 7.02 13.61
N ILE A 8 8.06 6.49 12.77
CA ILE A 8 7.68 5.73 11.58
C ILE A 8 8.32 4.35 11.66
N LEU A 9 7.50 3.29 11.71
CA LEU A 9 7.97 1.91 11.65
C LEU A 9 8.14 1.49 10.19
N GLY A 10 9.35 1.03 9.86
CA GLY A 10 9.77 0.76 8.51
C GLY A 10 10.61 1.88 7.92
N GLY A 11 11.64 1.50 7.15
CA GLY A 11 12.64 2.43 6.62
C GLY A 11 12.80 2.36 5.11
N GLY A 12 11.81 1.82 4.40
CA GLY A 12 11.83 1.71 2.94
C GLY A 12 11.57 3.04 2.21
N GLN A 13 11.27 2.96 0.93
CA GLN A 13 10.97 4.14 0.12
C GLN A 13 9.72 4.90 0.59
N LEU A 14 8.71 4.20 1.13
CA LEU A 14 7.52 4.87 1.65
C LEU A 14 7.86 5.67 2.92
N GLY A 15 8.69 5.10 3.80
CA GLY A 15 9.23 5.81 4.97
C GLY A 15 10.02 7.06 4.58
N SER A 16 10.88 6.97 3.55
CA SER A 16 11.60 8.14 3.00
C SER A 16 10.65 9.26 2.56
N LEU A 17 9.61 8.89 1.83
CA LEU A 17 8.62 9.84 1.30
C LEU A 17 7.69 10.39 2.41
N LEU A 18 7.40 9.60 3.45
CA LEU A 18 6.71 10.09 4.67
C LEU A 18 7.56 11.11 5.42
N CYS A 19 8.86 10.88 5.57
CA CYS A 19 9.78 11.87 6.17
C CYS A 19 9.78 13.17 5.38
N LEU A 20 9.80 13.11 4.03
CA LEU A 20 9.69 14.31 3.19
C LEU A 20 8.35 15.02 3.36
N GLY A 21 7.24 14.27 3.45
CA GLY A 21 5.91 14.81 3.73
C GLY A 21 5.84 15.52 5.09
N ALA A 22 6.45 14.93 6.12
CA ALA A 22 6.54 15.52 7.46
C ALA A 22 7.41 16.79 7.47
N LYS A 23 8.53 16.77 6.74
CA LYS A 23 9.42 17.94 6.59
C LYS A 23 8.70 19.16 6.01
N ASN A 24 7.82 18.97 5.03
CA ASN A 24 7.01 20.04 4.45
C ASN A 24 6.09 20.73 5.48
N LEU A 25 5.76 20.00 6.56
CA LEU A 25 4.93 20.46 7.67
C LEU A 25 5.71 20.91 8.90
N ASN A 26 7.05 20.97 8.80
CA ASN A 26 7.96 21.24 9.93
C ASN A 26 7.76 20.25 11.10
N ILE A 27 7.48 18.99 10.81
CA ILE A 27 7.30 17.91 11.78
C ILE A 27 8.55 17.02 11.75
N LYS A 28 9.10 16.72 12.93
CA LYS A 28 10.25 15.81 13.05
C LYS A 28 9.84 14.35 12.90
N THR A 29 10.77 13.53 12.41
CA THR A 29 10.56 12.09 12.24
C THR A 29 11.68 11.28 12.84
N VAL A 30 11.32 10.17 13.48
CA VAL A 30 12.24 9.12 13.94
C VAL A 30 11.84 7.83 13.23
N ILE A 31 12.77 7.22 12.51
CA ILE A 31 12.58 5.91 11.87
C ILE A 31 13.02 4.81 12.82
N TYR A 32 12.19 3.77 12.96
CA TYR A 32 12.58 2.49 13.56
C TYR A 32 12.48 1.38 12.52
N CYS A 33 13.54 0.64 12.28
CA CYS A 33 13.61 -0.34 11.20
C CYS A 33 14.63 -1.45 11.48
N ASP A 34 14.37 -2.65 10.99
CA ASP A 34 15.23 -3.84 11.03
C ASP A 34 16.27 -3.93 9.89
N ASP A 35 16.32 -2.91 9.03
CA ASP A 35 17.35 -2.78 7.98
C ASP A 35 18.28 -1.61 8.30
N LYS A 36 19.55 -1.91 8.64
CA LYS A 36 20.57 -0.90 8.93
C LYS A 36 20.91 0.01 7.75
N ASP A 37 20.61 -0.43 6.53
CA ASP A 37 20.85 0.29 5.27
C ASP A 37 19.56 0.89 4.69
N ALA A 38 18.55 1.07 5.55
CA ALA A 38 17.25 1.58 5.18
C ALA A 38 17.34 2.97 4.52
N PRO A 39 16.75 3.16 3.33
CA PRO A 39 16.83 4.44 2.61
C PRO A 39 16.21 5.64 3.35
N ALA A 40 15.25 5.41 4.22
CA ALA A 40 14.61 6.49 5.00
C ALA A 40 15.58 7.17 6.00
N GLN A 41 16.66 6.51 6.37
CA GLN A 41 17.68 7.07 7.29
C GLN A 41 18.19 8.44 6.85
N VAL A 42 18.30 8.67 5.53
CA VAL A 42 18.84 9.95 4.98
C VAL A 42 17.85 11.10 5.14
N TYR A 43 16.55 10.79 5.29
CA TYR A 43 15.47 11.79 5.32
C TYR A 43 14.92 12.04 6.73
N ALA A 44 15.15 11.11 7.66
CA ALA A 44 14.68 11.21 9.04
C ALA A 44 15.56 12.14 9.89
N ASN A 45 15.01 12.69 10.97
CA ASN A 45 15.76 13.44 11.96
C ASN A 45 16.57 12.53 12.88
N ASP A 46 16.06 11.31 13.16
CA ASP A 46 16.76 10.28 13.92
C ASP A 46 16.42 8.89 13.37
N PHE A 47 17.33 7.92 13.57
CA PHE A 47 17.19 6.56 13.05
C PHE A 47 17.60 5.54 14.10
N ILE A 48 16.74 4.59 14.37
CA ILE A 48 16.97 3.49 15.32
C ILE A 48 16.93 2.18 14.56
N PHE A 49 18.06 1.50 14.50
CA PHE A 49 18.16 0.13 13.99
C PHE A 49 17.82 -0.87 15.07
N GLY A 50 16.81 -1.73 14.84
CA GLY A 50 16.38 -2.76 15.77
C GLY A 50 15.38 -3.75 15.16
N ASP A 51 15.39 -4.98 15.68
CA ASP A 51 14.37 -5.96 15.38
C ASP A 51 13.03 -5.53 15.98
N TYR A 52 11.91 -5.83 15.29
CA TYR A 52 10.57 -5.47 15.78
C TYR A 52 10.14 -6.21 17.06
N ASN A 53 10.92 -7.20 17.53
CA ASN A 53 10.73 -7.86 18.81
C ASN A 53 11.70 -7.38 19.90
N ASP A 54 12.61 -6.45 19.60
CA ASP A 54 13.58 -5.87 20.55
C ASP A 54 12.89 -4.85 21.47
N LYS A 55 12.43 -5.31 22.61
CA LYS A 55 11.63 -4.49 23.55
C LYS A 55 12.41 -3.27 24.05
N GLU A 56 13.68 -3.40 24.35
CA GLU A 56 14.50 -2.29 24.88
C GLU A 56 14.64 -1.16 23.85
N LYS A 57 14.86 -1.52 22.59
CA LYS A 57 14.93 -0.54 21.50
C LYS A 57 13.57 0.06 21.16
N ILE A 58 12.48 -0.73 21.27
CA ILE A 58 11.12 -0.22 21.09
C ILE A 58 10.78 0.78 22.20
N GLU A 59 11.11 0.51 23.45
CA GLU A 59 10.94 1.45 24.57
C GLU A 59 11.72 2.74 24.33
N TYR A 60 13.00 2.62 23.92
CA TYR A 60 13.82 3.77 23.56
C TYR A 60 13.23 4.59 22.39
N PHE A 61 12.63 3.92 21.40
CA PHE A 61 11.93 4.59 20.31
C PHE A 61 10.68 5.33 20.80
N ILE A 62 9.86 4.68 21.64
CA ILE A 62 8.64 5.26 22.23
C ILE A 62 8.94 6.56 22.99
N ASP A 63 10.06 6.62 23.72
CA ASP A 63 10.47 7.81 24.49
C ASP A 63 10.82 9.02 23.61
N LYS A 64 11.17 8.79 22.34
CA LYS A 64 11.57 9.84 21.39
C LYS A 64 10.43 10.44 20.57
N VAL A 65 9.24 9.89 20.62
CA VAL A 65 8.15 10.24 19.70
C VAL A 65 6.85 10.57 20.43
N ASP A 66 5.99 11.35 19.79
CA ASP A 66 4.70 11.76 20.34
C ASP A 66 3.56 10.85 19.83
N LEU A 67 3.65 10.40 18.58
CA LEU A 67 2.73 9.43 17.96
C LEU A 67 3.49 8.56 16.96
N VAL A 68 2.89 7.44 16.56
CA VAL A 68 3.55 6.47 15.67
C VAL A 68 2.68 6.16 14.46
N THR A 69 3.33 6.01 13.31
CA THR A 69 2.75 5.42 12.09
C THR A 69 3.68 4.35 11.53
N TYR A 70 3.25 3.69 10.45
CA TYR A 70 4.05 2.67 9.78
C TYR A 70 3.95 2.80 8.25
N GLU A 71 5.01 2.42 7.56
CA GLU A 71 5.07 2.40 6.09
C GLU A 71 4.96 0.98 5.51
N PHE A 72 4.98 -0.03 6.38
CA PHE A 72 5.05 -1.44 6.01
C PHE A 72 3.97 -2.23 6.75
N GLU A 73 3.05 -2.83 6.01
CA GLU A 73 1.89 -3.54 6.57
C GLU A 73 2.23 -4.82 7.33
N ASN A 74 3.42 -5.40 7.12
CA ASN A 74 3.84 -6.64 7.79
C ASN A 74 4.61 -6.42 9.11
N ILE A 75 4.55 -5.22 9.69
CA ILE A 75 5.01 -5.03 11.08
C ILE A 75 4.21 -5.99 11.97
N PRO A 76 4.85 -6.75 12.89
CA PRO A 76 4.13 -7.65 13.78
C PRO A 76 3.04 -6.92 14.57
N PHE A 77 1.85 -7.50 14.63
CA PHE A 77 0.72 -6.90 15.35
C PHE A 77 1.08 -6.64 16.82
N GLU A 78 1.80 -7.58 17.44
CA GLU A 78 2.22 -7.52 18.84
C GLU A 78 3.10 -6.29 19.12
N THR A 79 3.96 -5.93 18.17
CA THR A 79 4.80 -4.73 18.24
C THR A 79 3.96 -3.45 18.16
N LEU A 80 3.03 -3.39 17.22
CA LEU A 80 2.12 -2.25 17.09
C LEU A 80 1.24 -2.09 18.34
N ASP A 81 0.73 -3.20 18.87
CA ASP A 81 -0.15 -3.22 20.05
C ASP A 81 0.63 -2.80 21.32
N LEU A 82 1.88 -3.26 21.46
CA LEU A 82 2.76 -2.82 22.54
C LEU A 82 3.00 -1.30 22.49
N ILE A 83 3.38 -0.78 21.33
CA ILE A 83 3.62 0.66 21.16
C ILE A 83 2.35 1.45 21.45
N ASN A 84 1.19 0.97 21.00
CA ASN A 84 -0.09 1.65 21.16
C ASN A 84 -0.56 1.76 22.63
N GLN A 85 0.03 1.00 23.54
CA GLN A 85 -0.21 1.14 25.00
C GLN A 85 0.43 2.40 25.58
N PHE A 86 1.46 2.94 24.92
CA PHE A 86 2.23 4.10 25.39
C PHE A 86 2.09 5.32 24.48
N LYS A 87 2.01 5.12 23.18
CA LYS A 87 1.90 6.16 22.15
C LYS A 87 0.86 5.75 21.12
N GLU A 88 -0.01 6.68 20.76
CA GLU A 88 -1.04 6.43 19.76
C GLU A 88 -0.44 5.96 18.43
N VAL A 89 -0.89 4.82 17.93
CA VAL A 89 -0.49 4.30 16.61
C VAL A 89 -1.61 4.58 15.60
N LYS A 90 -1.29 5.29 14.53
CA LYS A 90 -2.21 5.59 13.42
C LYS A 90 -1.64 5.13 12.09
N PRO A 91 -2.37 4.28 11.34
CA PRO A 91 -3.68 3.67 11.66
C PRO A 91 -3.63 2.71 12.86
N LYS A 92 -4.81 2.43 13.46
CA LYS A 92 -4.92 1.54 14.64
C LYS A 92 -4.36 0.14 14.36
N PRO A 93 -3.63 -0.51 15.30
CA PRO A 93 -3.07 -1.86 15.10
C PRO A 93 -4.09 -2.93 14.69
N ALA A 94 -5.34 -2.83 15.18
CA ALA A 94 -6.41 -3.76 14.85
C ALA A 94 -6.70 -3.83 13.33
N ILE A 95 -6.45 -2.77 12.59
CA ILE A 95 -6.62 -2.71 11.13
C ILE A 95 -5.62 -3.65 10.44
N ASN A 96 -4.35 -3.64 10.89
CA ASN A 96 -3.33 -4.53 10.36
C ASN A 96 -3.71 -6.00 10.54
N LYS A 97 -4.32 -6.36 11.68
CA LYS A 97 -4.80 -7.72 11.93
C LYS A 97 -5.82 -8.20 10.89
N ILE A 98 -6.63 -7.28 10.36
CA ILE A 98 -7.61 -7.58 9.30
C ILE A 98 -6.88 -7.72 7.96
N VAL A 99 -6.13 -6.71 7.55
CA VAL A 99 -5.58 -6.63 6.19
C VAL A 99 -4.34 -7.52 5.97
N GLN A 100 -3.61 -7.89 7.04
CA GLN A 100 -2.51 -8.86 6.94
C GLN A 100 -2.97 -10.28 6.59
N HIS A 101 -4.28 -10.54 6.59
CA HIS A 101 -4.83 -11.86 6.32
C HIS A 101 -5.90 -11.81 5.23
N ARG A 102 -5.60 -12.33 4.05
CA ARG A 102 -6.44 -12.20 2.85
C ARG A 102 -7.90 -12.66 3.04
N LEU A 103 -8.15 -13.69 3.84
CA LEU A 103 -9.53 -14.11 4.15
C LEU A 103 -10.25 -13.07 5.00
N TYR A 104 -9.60 -12.58 6.06
CA TYR A 104 -10.20 -11.58 6.95
C TYR A 104 -10.46 -10.26 6.22
N GLU A 105 -9.55 -9.86 5.35
CA GLU A 105 -9.70 -8.68 4.49
C GLU A 105 -10.92 -8.82 3.57
N LYS A 106 -11.05 -9.96 2.85
CA LYS A 106 -12.19 -10.17 1.96
C LYS A 106 -13.52 -10.35 2.71
N ASP A 107 -13.51 -11.03 3.85
CA ASP A 107 -14.68 -11.16 4.71
C ASP A 107 -15.13 -9.79 5.23
N PHE A 108 -14.18 -8.93 5.63
CA PHE A 108 -14.45 -7.56 6.03
C PHE A 108 -15.08 -6.75 4.88
N VAL A 109 -14.48 -6.77 3.69
CA VAL A 109 -15.00 -6.06 2.51
C VAL A 109 -16.42 -6.53 2.16
N ASN A 110 -16.67 -7.84 2.18
CA ASN A 110 -18.00 -8.38 1.90
C ASN A 110 -19.03 -8.03 2.99
N LYS A 111 -18.59 -7.92 4.26
CA LYS A 111 -19.45 -7.45 5.37
C LYS A 111 -19.90 -6.00 5.16
N CYS A 112 -19.08 -5.17 4.52
CA CYS A 112 -19.46 -3.81 4.08
C CYS A 112 -20.42 -3.79 2.88
N ASN A 113 -20.93 -4.94 2.42
CA ASN A 113 -21.73 -5.10 1.19
C ASN A 113 -20.99 -4.67 -0.09
N ILE A 114 -19.67 -4.80 -0.11
CA ILE A 114 -18.78 -4.47 -1.21
C ILE A 114 -18.30 -5.76 -1.89
N SER A 115 -18.32 -5.78 -3.21
CA SER A 115 -17.97 -6.97 -3.99
C SER A 115 -16.46 -7.22 -4.05
N THR A 116 -16.06 -8.47 -3.81
CA THR A 116 -14.73 -9.01 -4.10
C THR A 116 -14.83 -10.11 -5.14
N THR A 117 -13.70 -10.62 -5.64
CA THR A 117 -13.70 -11.88 -6.39
C THR A 117 -14.25 -13.01 -5.51
N ARG A 118 -14.93 -14.00 -6.11
CA ARG A 118 -15.37 -15.18 -5.37
C ARG A 118 -14.16 -15.94 -4.83
N TYR A 119 -14.20 -16.36 -3.58
CA TYR A 119 -13.09 -17.03 -2.90
C TYR A 119 -13.58 -18.09 -1.92
N VAL A 120 -12.66 -18.95 -1.52
CA VAL A 120 -12.84 -19.93 -0.44
C VAL A 120 -11.53 -20.08 0.34
N SER A 121 -11.66 -20.42 1.61
CA SER A 121 -10.54 -20.88 2.43
C SER A 121 -10.09 -22.28 2.00
N ILE A 122 -8.79 -22.50 1.93
CA ILE A 122 -8.17 -23.77 1.63
C ILE A 122 -7.22 -24.14 2.75
N LYS A 123 -7.54 -25.19 3.48
CA LYS A 123 -6.75 -25.72 4.59
C LYS A 123 -6.12 -27.07 4.28
N GLU A 124 -6.72 -27.81 3.35
CA GLU A 124 -6.23 -29.12 2.93
C GLU A 124 -6.55 -29.41 1.45
N LYS A 125 -5.98 -30.46 0.91
CA LYS A 125 -6.15 -30.83 -0.51
C LYS A 125 -7.62 -31.13 -0.87
N SER A 126 -8.39 -31.65 0.07
CA SER A 126 -9.83 -31.93 -0.13
C SER A 126 -10.64 -30.66 -0.41
N ASP A 127 -10.26 -29.51 0.20
CA ASP A 127 -10.92 -28.23 -0.04
C ASP A 127 -10.74 -27.77 -1.50
N LEU A 128 -9.54 -27.99 -2.08
CA LEU A 128 -9.30 -27.67 -3.49
C LEU A 128 -10.19 -28.51 -4.40
N ASN A 129 -10.29 -29.82 -4.15
CA ASN A 129 -11.12 -30.72 -4.93
C ASN A 129 -12.62 -30.39 -4.84
N ALA A 130 -13.07 -29.96 -3.66
CA ALA A 130 -14.46 -29.54 -3.47
C ALA A 130 -14.80 -28.20 -4.17
N ASN A 131 -13.79 -27.40 -4.50
CA ASN A 131 -13.96 -26.05 -5.04
C ASN A 131 -13.41 -25.86 -6.45
N ILE A 132 -13.32 -26.93 -7.25
CA ILE A 132 -12.83 -26.90 -8.66
C ILE A 132 -13.60 -25.92 -9.56
N LYS A 133 -14.84 -25.56 -9.22
CA LYS A 133 -15.64 -24.54 -9.93
C LYS A 133 -15.01 -23.12 -9.88
N LEU A 134 -14.07 -22.89 -8.98
CA LEU A 134 -13.29 -21.64 -8.93
C LEU A 134 -12.07 -21.66 -9.85
N ILE A 135 -11.78 -22.77 -10.53
CA ILE A 135 -10.74 -22.85 -11.56
C ILE A 135 -11.34 -22.43 -12.92
N PRO A 136 -10.66 -21.60 -13.74
CA PRO A 136 -9.36 -21.00 -13.48
C PRO A 136 -9.39 -20.06 -12.28
N GLY A 137 -8.35 -20.15 -11.43
CA GLY A 137 -8.27 -19.46 -10.17
C GLY A 137 -6.84 -19.15 -9.76
N LEU A 138 -6.70 -18.36 -8.70
CA LEU A 138 -5.44 -18.01 -8.11
C LEU A 138 -5.42 -18.47 -6.65
N LEU A 139 -4.58 -19.44 -6.34
CA LEU A 139 -4.34 -19.89 -4.98
C LEU A 139 -3.23 -19.04 -4.36
N LYS A 140 -3.50 -18.42 -3.22
CA LYS A 140 -2.58 -17.50 -2.53
C LYS A 140 -2.40 -17.92 -1.09
N THR A 141 -1.20 -17.72 -0.51
CA THR A 141 -1.04 -17.75 0.95
C THR A 141 -1.86 -16.65 1.58
N CYS A 142 -2.50 -16.92 2.72
CA CYS A 142 -3.31 -15.92 3.43
C CYS A 142 -2.47 -14.80 4.03
N ARG A 143 -1.20 -15.07 4.35
CA ARG A 143 -0.27 -14.10 4.96
C ARG A 143 1.02 -13.99 4.17
N LEU A 144 1.74 -12.86 4.33
CA LEU A 144 3.11 -12.61 3.82
C LEU A 144 3.28 -12.73 2.29
N GLY A 145 2.19 -12.74 1.52
CA GLY A 145 2.25 -12.73 0.06
C GLY A 145 2.28 -11.30 -0.49
N TYR A 146 3.30 -10.98 -1.30
CA TYR A 146 3.45 -9.70 -1.98
C TYR A 146 4.18 -9.87 -3.32
N ASP A 147 3.99 -8.95 -4.26
CA ASP A 147 4.66 -8.95 -5.58
C ASP A 147 4.72 -10.37 -6.22
N GLY A 148 3.59 -11.13 -6.15
CA GLY A 148 3.45 -12.48 -6.71
C GLY A 148 4.02 -13.64 -5.87
N LYS A 149 4.66 -13.38 -4.75
CA LYS A 149 5.13 -14.45 -3.84
C LYS A 149 3.97 -15.14 -3.15
N GLY A 150 4.07 -16.47 -3.01
CA GLY A 150 3.01 -17.28 -2.39
C GLY A 150 1.74 -17.38 -3.23
N GLN A 151 1.84 -17.22 -4.57
CA GLN A 151 0.72 -17.32 -5.50
C GLN A 151 0.94 -18.45 -6.52
N TYR A 152 -0.10 -19.24 -6.73
CA TYR A 152 -0.12 -20.37 -7.66
C TYR A 152 -1.31 -20.22 -8.61
N LYS A 153 -1.01 -20.05 -9.90
CA LYS A 153 -2.04 -19.93 -10.93
C LYS A 153 -2.54 -21.32 -11.31
N LEU A 154 -3.83 -21.55 -11.16
CA LEU A 154 -4.52 -22.78 -11.55
C LEU A 154 -5.36 -22.48 -12.79
N ASN A 155 -4.90 -22.89 -13.97
CA ASN A 155 -5.60 -22.64 -15.24
C ASN A 155 -6.68 -23.68 -15.50
N ASN A 156 -6.45 -24.92 -15.04
CA ASN A 156 -7.35 -26.07 -15.22
C ASN A 156 -7.23 -27.04 -14.01
N VAL A 157 -8.13 -28.00 -13.93
CA VAL A 157 -8.20 -28.93 -12.79
C VAL A 157 -6.95 -29.83 -12.70
N SER A 158 -6.29 -30.16 -13.81
CA SER A 158 -5.10 -31.00 -13.81
C SER A 158 -3.90 -30.32 -13.16
N ASP A 159 -3.90 -28.98 -13.02
CA ASP A 159 -2.85 -28.25 -12.30
C ASP A 159 -2.80 -28.64 -10.80
N LEU A 160 -3.93 -29.15 -10.26
CA LEU A 160 -3.99 -29.63 -8.86
C LEU A 160 -3.14 -30.90 -8.61
N GLU A 161 -2.90 -31.69 -9.63
CA GLU A 161 -2.09 -32.92 -9.53
C GLU A 161 -0.61 -32.58 -9.29
N ASN A 162 -0.16 -31.50 -9.90
CA ASN A 162 1.22 -31.02 -9.83
C ASN A 162 1.46 -29.96 -8.74
N LEU A 163 0.40 -29.59 -8.00
CA LEU A 163 0.49 -28.57 -6.97
C LEU A 163 1.22 -29.12 -5.73
N ASN A 164 2.42 -28.61 -5.50
CA ASN A 164 3.21 -28.93 -4.33
C ASN A 164 3.22 -27.73 -3.38
N ILE A 165 2.37 -27.74 -2.36
CA ILE A 165 2.23 -26.67 -1.36
C ILE A 165 2.23 -27.28 0.04
N ASP A 166 2.62 -26.48 1.01
CA ASP A 166 2.64 -26.85 2.43
C ASP A 166 1.31 -26.43 3.09
N PHE A 167 0.45 -27.40 3.36
CA PHE A 167 -0.83 -27.18 4.05
C PHE A 167 -0.70 -26.87 5.56
N SER A 168 0.51 -26.73 6.11
CA SER A 168 0.68 -26.10 7.42
C SER A 168 0.33 -24.59 7.39
N GLN A 169 0.26 -23.99 6.21
CA GLN A 169 -0.15 -22.61 5.97
C GLN A 169 -1.61 -22.56 5.49
N GLU A 170 -2.29 -21.48 5.81
CA GLU A 170 -3.62 -21.20 5.25
C GLU A 170 -3.51 -20.57 3.86
N TYR A 171 -4.41 -21.01 2.97
CA TYR A 171 -4.52 -20.47 1.62
C TYR A 171 -5.94 -19.95 1.35
N ILE A 172 -6.05 -19.08 0.37
CA ILE A 172 -7.27 -18.64 -0.25
C ILE A 172 -7.24 -18.99 -1.73
N LEU A 173 -8.31 -19.64 -2.22
CA LEU A 173 -8.51 -19.83 -3.66
C LEU A 173 -9.48 -18.77 -4.17
N GLU A 174 -9.01 -17.90 -5.04
CA GLU A 174 -9.80 -16.85 -5.67
C GLU A 174 -10.14 -17.21 -7.12
N LYS A 175 -11.38 -16.98 -7.52
CA LYS A 175 -11.79 -17.10 -8.93
C LYS A 175 -11.06 -16.07 -9.77
N MET A 176 -10.40 -16.52 -10.85
CA MET A 176 -9.78 -15.62 -11.81
C MET A 176 -10.83 -14.75 -12.50
N ILE A 177 -10.58 -13.45 -12.55
CA ILE A 177 -11.43 -12.49 -13.27
C ILE A 177 -10.93 -12.37 -14.72
N ASN A 178 -11.87 -12.20 -15.65
CA ASN A 178 -11.55 -11.78 -17.01
C ASN A 178 -11.28 -10.27 -16.99
N LEU A 179 -10.05 -9.93 -16.61
CA LEU A 179 -9.61 -8.57 -16.31
C LEU A 179 -9.71 -7.65 -17.53
N LYS A 180 -10.30 -6.47 -17.35
CA LYS A 180 -10.30 -5.36 -18.30
C LYS A 180 -9.31 -4.28 -17.87
N LYS A 181 -9.38 -3.84 -16.60
CA LYS A 181 -8.49 -2.82 -16.04
C LYS A 181 -8.22 -3.06 -14.54
N GLU A 182 -7.09 -2.55 -14.09
CA GLU A 182 -6.73 -2.40 -12.69
C GLU A 182 -6.55 -0.93 -12.36
N PHE A 183 -7.04 -0.51 -11.20
CA PHE A 183 -6.82 0.84 -10.72
C PHE A 183 -6.88 0.89 -9.19
N SER A 184 -6.43 1.99 -8.63
CA SER A 184 -6.48 2.24 -7.19
C SER A 184 -7.14 3.58 -6.86
N ILE A 185 -7.78 3.64 -5.70
CA ILE A 185 -8.22 4.86 -5.04
C ILE A 185 -7.30 5.10 -3.85
N ILE A 186 -6.64 6.24 -3.84
CA ILE A 186 -5.93 6.77 -2.67
C ILE A 186 -6.89 7.68 -1.92
N LEU A 187 -7.13 7.37 -0.67
CA LEU A 187 -8.01 8.14 0.20
C LEU A 187 -7.27 8.44 1.51
N THR A 188 -7.39 9.67 2.00
CA THR A 188 -6.95 10.05 3.35
C THR A 188 -8.17 10.39 4.19
N ARG A 189 -8.34 9.70 5.32
CA ARG A 189 -9.38 9.97 6.30
C ARG A 189 -8.81 10.71 7.51
N PHE A 190 -9.44 11.83 7.88
CA PHE A 190 -9.04 12.70 9.00
C PHE A 190 -9.83 12.42 10.30
N GLY A 191 -10.66 11.38 10.29
CA GLY A 191 -11.64 11.07 11.34
C GLY A 191 -13.02 11.67 11.01
N HIS A 192 -14.07 11.24 11.75
CA HIS A 192 -15.44 11.74 11.61
C HIS A 192 -15.97 11.81 10.17
N SER A 193 -15.65 10.79 9.35
CA SER A 193 -16.03 10.73 7.91
C SER A 193 -15.57 11.93 7.06
N ILE A 194 -14.47 12.57 7.47
CA ILE A 194 -13.83 13.62 6.69
C ILE A 194 -12.77 12.98 5.79
N HIS A 195 -13.02 12.99 4.49
CA HIS A 195 -12.15 12.33 3.50
C HIS A 195 -11.53 13.33 2.52
N SER A 196 -10.30 13.05 2.10
CA SER A 196 -9.64 13.58 0.90
C SER A 196 -9.41 12.42 -0.06
N VAL A 197 -10.04 12.44 -1.23
CA VAL A 197 -9.97 11.34 -2.21
C VAL A 197 -9.31 11.84 -3.48
N TYR A 198 -8.21 11.20 -3.87
CA TYR A 198 -7.55 11.47 -5.15
C TYR A 198 -8.38 10.88 -6.31
N GLU A 199 -8.14 11.37 -7.53
CA GLU A 199 -8.74 10.74 -8.70
C GLU A 199 -8.23 9.28 -8.84
N PRO A 200 -9.01 8.39 -9.48
CA PRO A 200 -8.57 7.03 -9.73
C PRO A 200 -7.25 6.99 -10.48
N ILE A 201 -6.39 6.08 -10.06
CA ILE A 201 -5.07 5.87 -10.65
C ILE A 201 -5.10 4.52 -11.37
N GLU A 202 -5.01 4.53 -12.69
CA GLU A 202 -4.89 3.32 -13.52
C GLU A 202 -3.52 2.68 -13.31
N ASN A 203 -3.48 1.36 -13.11
CA ASN A 203 -2.29 0.60 -12.81
C ASN A 203 -2.05 -0.48 -13.86
N GLU A 204 -0.78 -0.68 -14.20
CA GLU A 204 -0.35 -1.73 -15.10
C GLU A 204 0.81 -2.49 -14.47
N HIS A 205 0.63 -3.81 -14.34
CA HIS A 205 1.61 -4.70 -13.74
C HIS A 205 2.35 -5.49 -14.82
N GLU A 206 3.67 -5.57 -14.67
CA GLU A 206 4.54 -6.47 -15.44
C GLU A 206 5.13 -7.50 -14.47
N ASN A 207 4.99 -8.77 -14.78
CA ASN A 207 5.45 -9.87 -13.91
C ASN A 207 4.97 -9.74 -12.46
N GLN A 208 3.71 -9.33 -12.26
CA GLN A 208 3.05 -9.10 -10.96
C GLN A 208 3.65 -7.94 -10.13
N ILE A 209 4.51 -7.11 -10.72
CA ILE A 209 5.07 -5.92 -10.11
C ILE A 209 4.46 -4.68 -10.78
N LEU A 210 3.97 -3.73 -9.99
CA LEU A 210 3.45 -2.47 -10.53
C LEU A 210 4.55 -1.76 -11.34
N LYS A 211 4.33 -1.60 -12.64
CA LYS A 211 5.27 -0.96 -13.56
C LYS A 211 4.87 0.47 -13.90
N TYR A 212 3.60 0.67 -14.22
CA TYR A 212 3.09 1.99 -14.59
C TYR A 212 1.87 2.35 -13.77
N SER A 213 1.76 3.65 -13.45
CA SER A 213 0.55 4.25 -12.90
C SER A 213 0.24 5.54 -13.65
N LYS A 214 -1.04 5.81 -13.89
CA LYS A 214 -1.49 6.97 -14.66
C LYS A 214 -2.70 7.64 -13.98
N ILE A 215 -2.70 8.95 -13.91
CA ILE A 215 -3.80 9.75 -13.40
C ILE A 215 -4.20 10.85 -14.41
N PRO A 216 -5.50 11.02 -14.69
CA PRO A 216 -6.61 10.19 -14.27
C PRO A 216 -6.62 8.82 -14.96
N ALA A 217 -7.27 7.84 -14.33
CA ALA A 217 -7.58 6.56 -14.97
C ALA A 217 -8.62 6.78 -16.08
N ASP A 218 -8.50 6.04 -17.19
CA ASP A 218 -9.48 6.01 -18.27
C ASP A 218 -10.56 4.96 -17.96
N ILE A 219 -11.54 5.30 -17.12
CA ILE A 219 -12.64 4.45 -16.68
C ILE A 219 -13.96 5.24 -16.65
N ASP A 220 -15.09 4.54 -16.71
CA ASP A 220 -16.43 5.12 -16.70
C ASP A 220 -16.70 5.88 -15.37
N ASP A 221 -17.33 7.07 -15.47
CA ASP A 221 -17.63 7.92 -14.31
C ASP A 221 -18.49 7.22 -13.26
N LYS A 222 -19.40 6.31 -13.65
CA LYS A 222 -20.23 5.55 -12.70
C LYS A 222 -19.36 4.59 -11.87
N ILE A 223 -18.33 4.02 -12.48
CA ILE A 223 -17.36 3.16 -11.79
C ILE A 223 -16.50 4.02 -10.86
N VAL A 224 -16.07 5.20 -11.30
CA VAL A 224 -15.33 6.17 -10.47
C VAL A 224 -16.09 6.53 -9.21
N ILE A 225 -17.36 6.95 -9.36
CA ILE A 225 -18.23 7.31 -8.23
C ILE A 225 -18.34 6.11 -7.26
N LYS A 226 -18.69 4.93 -7.79
CA LYS A 226 -18.86 3.72 -6.99
C LYS A 226 -17.58 3.32 -6.25
N ALA A 227 -16.42 3.40 -6.90
CA ALA A 227 -15.15 3.05 -6.27
C ALA A 227 -14.76 4.02 -5.15
N LYS A 228 -15.00 5.32 -5.34
CA LYS A 228 -14.78 6.34 -4.29
C LYS A 228 -15.70 6.12 -3.09
N ASP A 229 -16.97 5.82 -3.32
CA ASP A 229 -17.93 5.51 -2.27
C ASP A 229 -17.50 4.26 -1.49
N TRP A 230 -17.10 3.21 -2.18
CA TRP A 230 -16.62 1.99 -1.55
C TRP A 230 -15.34 2.20 -0.73
N ALA A 231 -14.38 2.98 -1.25
CA ALA A 231 -13.18 3.33 -0.50
C ALA A 231 -13.52 4.12 0.77
N SER A 232 -14.51 5.03 0.71
CA SER A 232 -14.97 5.80 1.86
C SER A 232 -15.65 4.92 2.92
N ILE A 233 -16.53 4.00 2.50
CA ILE A 233 -17.19 3.02 3.38
C ILE A 233 -16.14 2.16 4.09
N ILE A 234 -15.17 1.61 3.34
CA ILE A 234 -14.08 0.80 3.89
C ILE A 234 -13.29 1.59 4.95
N ALA A 235 -12.92 2.83 4.64
CA ALA A 235 -12.15 3.66 5.56
C ALA A 235 -12.96 4.04 6.81
N ASP A 236 -14.27 4.27 6.68
CA ASP A 236 -15.15 4.59 7.81
C ASP A 236 -15.40 3.37 8.70
N ASP A 237 -15.70 2.20 8.13
CA ASP A 237 -15.93 0.96 8.89
C ASP A 237 -14.66 0.45 9.60
N LEU A 238 -13.47 0.77 9.09
CA LEU A 238 -12.19 0.54 9.77
C LEU A 238 -11.89 1.58 10.86
N ASP A 239 -12.68 2.65 10.98
CA ASP A 239 -12.33 3.85 11.76
C ASP A 239 -10.88 4.29 11.49
N TYR A 240 -10.55 4.33 10.20
CA TYR A 240 -9.20 4.60 9.71
C TYR A 240 -8.80 6.06 9.93
N VAL A 241 -7.56 6.30 10.33
CA VAL A 241 -6.97 7.66 10.33
C VAL A 241 -5.65 7.62 9.59
N GLY A 242 -5.52 8.43 8.54
CA GLY A 242 -4.36 8.46 7.65
C GLY A 242 -4.72 8.16 6.21
N THR A 243 -3.73 7.84 5.39
CA THR A 243 -3.90 7.49 3.98
C THR A 243 -4.01 5.98 3.81
N ILE A 244 -5.01 5.54 3.09
CA ILE A 244 -5.31 4.15 2.72
C ILE A 244 -5.39 4.06 1.20
N CYS A 245 -5.00 2.93 0.64
CA CYS A 245 -5.20 2.60 -0.75
C CYS A 245 -6.15 1.40 -0.87
N VAL A 246 -7.15 1.51 -1.73
CA VAL A 246 -8.00 0.40 -2.13
C VAL A 246 -7.73 0.10 -3.60
N GLU A 247 -7.34 -1.13 -3.90
CA GLU A 247 -7.10 -1.61 -5.26
C GLU A 247 -8.32 -2.30 -5.82
N TYR A 248 -8.61 -2.03 -7.09
CA TYR A 248 -9.81 -2.47 -7.77
C TYR A 248 -9.50 -3.18 -9.08
N PHE A 249 -10.33 -4.18 -9.39
CA PHE A 249 -10.43 -4.79 -10.70
C PHE A 249 -11.74 -4.42 -11.39
N ILE A 250 -11.67 -4.16 -12.69
CA ILE A 250 -12.82 -4.08 -13.57
C ILE A 250 -12.75 -5.29 -14.51
N ASP A 251 -13.81 -6.09 -14.56
CA ASP A 251 -13.90 -7.19 -15.53
C ASP A 251 -14.38 -6.72 -16.93
N LYS A 252 -14.37 -7.60 -17.92
CA LYS A 252 -14.82 -7.29 -19.29
C LYS A 252 -16.33 -6.97 -19.39
N ASN A 253 -17.10 -7.19 -18.34
CA ASN A 253 -18.53 -6.85 -18.25
C ASN A 253 -18.75 -5.56 -17.43
N ASP A 254 -17.69 -4.81 -17.15
CA ASP A 254 -17.69 -3.58 -16.34
C ASP A 254 -18.14 -3.78 -14.87
N ASN A 255 -18.03 -5.00 -14.36
CA ASN A 255 -18.23 -5.24 -12.94
C ASN A 255 -16.98 -4.81 -12.15
N LEU A 256 -17.23 -4.11 -11.02
CA LEU A 256 -16.21 -3.63 -10.10
C LEU A 256 -16.03 -4.60 -8.93
N TYR A 257 -14.76 -4.87 -8.59
CA TYR A 257 -14.37 -5.71 -7.46
C TYR A 257 -13.23 -5.05 -6.68
N VAL A 258 -13.27 -5.11 -5.35
CA VAL A 258 -12.11 -4.82 -4.52
C VAL A 258 -11.14 -5.99 -4.62
N ASN A 259 -9.89 -5.68 -4.95
CA ASN A 259 -8.79 -6.65 -4.96
C ASN A 259 -8.16 -6.75 -3.57
N GLU A 260 -7.56 -5.67 -3.09
CA GLU A 260 -6.90 -5.62 -1.78
C GLU A 260 -6.91 -4.22 -1.17
N ILE A 261 -6.62 -4.13 0.13
CA ILE A 261 -6.51 -2.90 0.88
C ILE A 261 -5.06 -2.76 1.38
N ALA A 262 -4.39 -1.67 1.03
CA ALA A 262 -3.13 -1.30 1.65
C ALA A 262 -3.39 -0.24 2.73
N PRO A 263 -3.22 -0.58 4.04
CA PRO A 263 -3.54 0.32 5.15
C PRO A 263 -2.39 1.31 5.39
N ARG A 264 -1.93 1.94 4.34
CA ARG A 264 -0.77 2.86 4.29
C ARG A 264 -0.76 3.65 2.99
N VAL A 265 0.18 4.58 2.90
CA VAL A 265 0.55 5.19 1.61
C VAL A 265 0.97 4.12 0.60
N HIS A 266 0.71 4.36 -0.69
CA HIS A 266 0.85 3.33 -1.71
C HIS A 266 1.73 3.75 -2.87
N ASN A 267 2.38 2.77 -3.50
CA ASN A 267 3.30 3.01 -4.62
C ASN A 267 2.60 3.67 -5.82
N SER A 268 1.37 3.26 -6.16
CA SER A 268 0.62 3.91 -7.25
C SER A 268 0.39 5.40 -7.01
N GLY A 269 0.32 5.83 -5.75
CA GLY A 269 0.12 7.23 -5.36
C GLY A 269 1.38 8.10 -5.36
N HIS A 270 2.56 7.59 -5.74
CA HIS A 270 3.79 8.42 -5.80
C HIS A 270 3.66 9.59 -6.77
N LEU A 271 2.92 9.39 -7.87
CA LEU A 271 2.66 10.47 -8.84
C LEU A 271 1.93 11.68 -8.22
N THR A 272 1.26 11.53 -7.06
CA THR A 272 0.62 12.66 -6.37
C THR A 272 1.62 13.72 -5.90
N ILE A 273 2.90 13.36 -5.74
CA ILE A 273 3.99 14.29 -5.37
C ILE A 273 4.11 15.43 -6.39
N ASN A 274 3.95 15.13 -7.67
CA ASN A 274 4.17 16.07 -8.75
C ASN A 274 2.87 16.48 -9.48
N SER A 275 1.75 15.78 -9.24
CA SER A 275 0.48 16.03 -9.92
C SER A 275 -0.58 16.72 -9.08
N TYR A 276 -0.38 16.83 -7.75
CA TYR A 276 -1.29 17.49 -6.82
C TYR A 276 -0.60 18.58 -5.99
N ASN A 277 -1.38 19.49 -5.44
CA ASN A 277 -0.91 20.48 -4.46
C ASN A 277 -0.49 19.86 -3.12
N ILE A 278 -1.02 18.70 -2.77
CA ILE A 278 -0.71 17.95 -1.55
C ILE A 278 -0.52 16.49 -1.96
N SER A 279 0.64 15.91 -1.65
CA SER A 279 0.91 14.49 -1.90
C SER A 279 0.17 13.58 -0.91
N GLN A 280 0.01 12.30 -1.26
CA GLN A 280 -0.52 11.31 -0.32
C GLN A 280 0.28 11.22 0.97
N PHE A 281 1.59 11.45 0.91
CA PHE A 281 2.50 11.39 2.06
C PHE A 281 2.25 12.55 3.02
N GLU A 282 2.25 13.77 2.52
CA GLU A 282 1.92 14.94 3.32
C GLU A 282 0.50 14.85 3.88
N ASN A 283 -0.45 14.38 3.08
CA ASN A 283 -1.85 14.24 3.51
C ASN A 283 -2.01 13.18 4.62
N HIS A 284 -1.22 12.08 4.55
CA HIS A 284 -1.14 11.09 5.62
C HIS A 284 -0.66 11.72 6.93
N ILE A 285 0.46 12.46 6.88
CA ILE A 285 1.01 13.15 8.07
C ILE A 285 0.02 14.15 8.63
N ARG A 286 -0.66 14.95 7.79
CA ARG A 286 -1.72 15.87 8.23
C ARG A 286 -2.81 15.14 9.02
N ALA A 287 -3.30 14.02 8.48
CA ALA A 287 -4.40 13.28 9.11
C ALA A 287 -4.01 12.67 10.46
N ILE A 288 -2.85 12.00 10.53
CA ILE A 288 -2.42 11.34 11.77
C ILE A 288 -2.07 12.34 12.88
N CYS A 289 -1.61 13.53 12.50
CA CYS A 289 -1.30 14.62 13.45
C CYS A 289 -2.53 15.47 13.83
N GLY A 290 -3.71 15.13 13.34
CA GLY A 290 -4.92 15.91 13.61
C GLY A 290 -4.91 17.32 13.02
N LEU A 291 -4.11 17.56 11.98
CA LEU A 291 -4.11 18.83 11.27
C LEU A 291 -5.36 18.95 10.39
N GLU A 292 -5.79 20.19 10.16
CA GLU A 292 -6.97 20.46 9.35
C GLU A 292 -6.82 19.94 7.91
N LYS A 293 -7.89 19.31 7.40
CA LYS A 293 -8.00 18.92 6.00
C LYS A 293 -7.91 20.15 5.10
N GLN A 294 -7.04 20.06 4.10
CA GLN A 294 -6.98 21.06 3.03
C GLN A 294 -7.63 20.54 1.75
N GLU A 295 -8.02 21.47 0.87
CA GLU A 295 -8.57 21.15 -0.43
C GLU A 295 -7.52 20.49 -1.32
N LEU A 296 -7.84 19.29 -1.85
CA LEU A 296 -7.02 18.63 -2.86
C LEU A 296 -7.29 19.23 -4.23
N LYS A 297 -6.23 19.69 -4.89
CA LYS A 297 -6.29 20.21 -6.27
C LYS A 297 -5.32 19.43 -7.13
N LYS A 298 -5.86 18.74 -8.15
CA LYS A 298 -5.02 18.18 -9.20
C LYS A 298 -4.47 19.34 -10.04
N ILE A 299 -3.15 19.39 -10.20
CA ILE A 299 -2.45 20.41 -10.99
C ILE A 299 -2.15 19.88 -12.39
N TYR A 300 -1.77 18.61 -12.49
CA TYR A 300 -1.39 17.98 -13.74
C TYR A 300 -1.95 16.57 -13.86
N ASN A 301 -2.20 16.13 -15.07
CA ASN A 301 -2.24 14.71 -15.38
C ASN A 301 -0.81 14.18 -15.33
N ALA A 302 -0.63 12.93 -14.92
CA ALA A 302 0.70 12.36 -14.77
C ALA A 302 0.74 10.87 -15.08
N LYS A 303 1.92 10.41 -15.52
CA LYS A 303 2.28 8.99 -15.60
C LYS A 303 3.50 8.75 -14.72
N MET A 304 3.47 7.70 -13.93
CA MET A 304 4.62 7.23 -13.16
C MET A 304 5.12 5.91 -13.73
N ILE A 305 6.42 5.74 -13.72
CA ILE A 305 7.14 4.53 -14.11
C ILE A 305 7.95 4.07 -12.91
N ASN A 306 7.72 2.86 -12.43
CA ASN A 306 8.59 2.23 -11.44
C ASN A 306 9.86 1.72 -12.14
N ILE A 307 10.99 2.04 -11.55
CA ILE A 307 12.32 1.63 -12.03
C ILE A 307 12.73 0.41 -11.23
N ILE A 308 12.91 -0.73 -11.93
CA ILE A 308 13.06 -2.03 -11.30
C ILE A 308 14.45 -2.59 -11.56
N GLY A 309 15.12 -3.05 -10.52
CA GLY A 309 16.43 -3.71 -10.61
C GLY A 309 17.46 -2.87 -11.35
N GLU A 310 18.13 -3.49 -12.32
CA GLU A 310 19.23 -2.89 -13.11
C GLU A 310 18.83 -1.66 -13.95
N GLU A 311 17.53 -1.46 -14.20
CA GLU A 311 17.07 -0.27 -14.93
C GLU A 311 17.59 1.03 -14.30
N ILE A 312 17.76 1.05 -12.97
CA ILE A 312 18.18 2.22 -12.19
C ILE A 312 19.49 2.83 -12.71
N VAL A 313 20.40 2.00 -13.24
CA VAL A 313 21.70 2.45 -13.75
C VAL A 313 21.54 3.44 -14.89
N SER A 314 20.65 3.13 -15.85
CA SER A 314 20.35 4.01 -16.98
C SER A 314 19.64 5.28 -16.55
N TYR A 315 18.73 5.19 -15.60
CA TYR A 315 18.00 6.35 -15.08
C TYR A 315 18.89 7.32 -14.29
N ARG A 316 19.89 6.84 -13.55
CA ARG A 316 20.86 7.69 -12.84
C ARG A 316 21.72 8.54 -13.75
N SER A 317 22.00 8.08 -14.97
CA SER A 317 22.81 8.78 -15.96
C SER A 317 22.00 9.65 -16.94
N LYS A 318 20.67 9.55 -16.92
CA LYS A 318 19.78 10.29 -17.83
C LYS A 318 19.68 11.76 -17.43
N LYS A 319 19.58 12.65 -18.43
CA LYS A 319 19.13 14.04 -18.23
C LYS A 319 17.61 14.08 -18.34
N TYR A 320 16.98 14.78 -17.43
CA TYR A 320 15.53 14.90 -17.34
C TYR A 320 15.08 16.28 -17.84
N SER A 321 13.91 16.32 -18.47
CA SER A 321 13.25 17.55 -18.88
C SER A 321 12.42 18.13 -17.72
N ASP A 322 11.93 19.37 -17.85
CA ASP A 322 11.19 20.11 -16.80
C ASP A 322 9.85 19.48 -16.41
N ASN A 323 9.40 18.45 -17.14
CA ASN A 323 8.18 17.70 -16.84
C ASN A 323 8.46 16.26 -16.38
N GLU A 324 9.73 15.90 -16.20
CA GLU A 324 10.19 14.58 -15.75
C GLU A 324 10.81 14.69 -14.35
N PHE A 325 10.30 13.95 -13.39
CA PHE A 325 10.74 13.95 -12.01
C PHE A 325 11.20 12.57 -11.59
N PHE A 326 12.50 12.39 -11.59
CA PHE A 326 13.14 11.14 -11.17
C PHE A 326 13.41 11.16 -9.66
N PHE A 327 13.02 10.10 -8.97
CA PHE A 327 13.31 9.87 -7.56
C PHE A 327 14.02 8.53 -7.39
N ASP A 328 15.31 8.59 -7.05
CA ASP A 328 16.10 7.41 -6.67
C ASP A 328 15.81 7.08 -5.19
N TYR A 329 15.46 5.85 -4.89
CA TYR A 329 15.23 5.44 -3.50
C TYR A 329 16.53 5.29 -2.70
N GLY A 330 17.70 5.41 -3.31
CA GLY A 330 19.00 5.33 -2.62
C GLY A 330 19.33 3.95 -2.06
N LYS A 331 18.67 2.89 -2.54
CA LYS A 331 18.94 1.52 -2.09
C LYS A 331 20.33 1.09 -2.54
N LYS A 332 21.15 0.62 -1.60
CA LYS A 332 22.54 0.23 -1.87
C LYS A 332 22.66 -0.98 -2.78
N GLU A 333 21.80 -1.99 -2.58
CA GLU A 333 21.86 -3.24 -3.30
C GLU A 333 20.81 -3.27 -4.42
N ILE A 334 21.26 -3.44 -5.66
CA ILE A 334 20.41 -3.64 -6.82
C ILE A 334 20.03 -5.12 -6.89
N LYS A 335 18.73 -5.42 -6.72
CA LYS A 335 18.20 -6.80 -6.81
C LYS A 335 17.20 -6.89 -7.95
N PRO A 336 17.14 -8.02 -8.68
CA PRO A 336 16.05 -8.30 -9.61
C PRO A 336 14.68 -8.09 -8.92
N ASN A 337 13.73 -7.53 -9.65
CA ASN A 337 12.36 -7.28 -9.18
C ASN A 337 12.22 -6.26 -8.02
N ARG A 338 13.31 -5.66 -7.54
CA ARG A 338 13.27 -4.64 -6.49
C ARG A 338 13.01 -3.27 -7.11
N LYS A 339 11.99 -2.56 -6.61
CA LYS A 339 11.73 -1.16 -6.97
C LYS A 339 12.89 -0.30 -6.44
N MET A 340 13.65 0.33 -7.35
CA MET A 340 14.86 1.10 -7.04
C MET A 340 14.62 2.60 -7.08
N GLY A 341 13.60 3.05 -7.79
CA GLY A 341 13.21 4.44 -7.96
C GLY A 341 11.90 4.54 -8.71
N HIS A 342 11.47 5.76 -8.98
CA HIS A 342 10.38 6.03 -9.91
C HIS A 342 10.65 7.29 -10.73
N LEU A 343 10.04 7.36 -11.90
CA LEU A 343 10.00 8.55 -12.75
C LEU A 343 8.54 8.99 -12.87
N THR A 344 8.21 10.21 -12.47
CA THR A 344 6.92 10.82 -12.74
C THR A 344 7.05 11.78 -13.92
N ILE A 345 6.16 11.66 -14.89
CA ILE A 345 6.08 12.53 -16.07
C ILE A 345 4.74 13.25 -16.00
N ILE A 346 4.77 14.58 -15.85
CA ILE A 346 3.55 15.40 -15.84
C ILE A 346 3.23 15.88 -17.26
N GLN A 347 1.94 16.03 -17.53
CA GLN A 347 1.42 16.66 -18.75
C GLN A 347 1.06 18.10 -18.41
N LYS A 348 1.88 19.05 -18.85
CA LYS A 348 1.55 20.48 -18.82
C LYS A 348 0.49 20.69 -19.88
N GLY A 349 -0.69 21.19 -19.50
CA GLY A 349 -1.80 21.52 -20.40
C GLY A 349 -1.44 22.63 -21.38
#